data_41cbd6ee295683f404e5a63220c432c2
#
_entry.id   41cbd6ee295683f404e5a63220c432c2
#
_cell.length_a   1.000
_cell.length_b   1.000
_cell.length_c   1.000
_cell.angle_alpha   90.00
_cell.angle_beta   90.00
_cell.angle_gamma   90.00
#
_symmetry.space_group_name_H-M   'P 1'
#
loop_
_entity.id
_entity.type
_entity.pdbx_description
1 polymer ?
#
loop_
_entity_poly.entity_id
_entity_poly.type
_entity_poly.pdbx_seq_one_letter_code
_entity_poly.pdbx_strand_id
1 'polypeptide(L)'
;MCSSDLEDTKPTTFGELVKISGLSHGTDVWLGNAKDLCTPDENGVIQVPFKETIGCRDDIMVYLMYHGVKPLKAFKIMEFVRKGKASKEPEAWQEHVKTMQEANIPDWFIGSCAKIKYMFPKAHAAAYVISAFRIAWYKVHMPVYFYASWYSSKATDVDVENMIKGYSSIKARLEDIQEKGFEATNKENGQAESLKVALEATARGIKFLPIDLYQSDATVWVTKNDTEIYPPFNAIEGLGDTVAKNIVAEREKGKFLSIEDVQKRGKVSQTLIDKMKEMGILEGLPDSNQLTLF
;
A
#
# COMPACT_ATOMS: atom_id res chain seq x y z
N MET A 1 2.08 -1.55 -8.58
CA MET A 1 1.31 -0.92 -9.69
C MET A 1 1.27 0.56 -9.41
N CYS A 2 1.73 1.37 -10.36
CA CYS A 2 1.64 2.82 -10.26
C CYS A 2 0.20 3.27 -10.58
N SER A 3 -0.29 4.35 -9.95
CA SER A 3 -1.63 4.90 -10.25
C SER A 3 -1.76 5.30 -11.71
N SER A 4 -0.70 5.83 -12.32
CA SER A 4 -0.65 6.18 -13.74
C SER A 4 -0.90 5.00 -14.67
N ASP A 5 -0.38 3.80 -14.35
CA ASP A 5 -0.60 2.61 -15.18
C ASP A 5 -2.07 2.19 -15.19
N LEU A 6 -2.77 2.37 -14.06
CA LEU A 6 -4.20 2.09 -13.94
C LEU A 6 -5.05 3.13 -14.67
N GLU A 7 -4.66 4.39 -14.63
CA GLU A 7 -5.34 5.48 -15.36
C GLU A 7 -5.17 5.34 -16.87
N ASP A 8 -3.98 4.98 -17.34
CA ASP A 8 -3.67 4.76 -18.76
C ASP A 8 -4.42 3.55 -19.33
N THR A 9 -4.52 2.45 -18.57
CA THR A 9 -5.02 1.17 -19.09
C THR A 9 -6.47 0.87 -18.74
N LYS A 10 -7.04 1.51 -17.70
CA LYS A 10 -8.41 1.35 -17.21
C LYS A 10 -8.88 -0.11 -17.17
N PRO A 11 -8.19 -0.99 -16.42
CA PRO A 11 -8.46 -2.41 -16.43
C PRO A 11 -9.89 -2.72 -15.96
N THR A 12 -10.54 -3.64 -16.66
CA THR A 12 -11.90 -4.09 -16.37
C THR A 12 -11.96 -5.54 -15.89
N THR A 13 -10.86 -6.27 -16.03
CA THR A 13 -10.77 -7.69 -15.67
C THR A 13 -9.56 -7.97 -14.76
N PHE A 14 -9.66 -9.07 -14.00
CA PHE A 14 -8.53 -9.54 -13.18
C PHE A 14 -7.30 -9.90 -14.04
N GLY A 15 -7.52 -10.45 -15.24
CA GLY A 15 -6.43 -10.76 -16.18
C GLY A 15 -5.64 -9.52 -16.62
N GLU A 16 -6.33 -8.41 -16.84
CA GLU A 16 -5.70 -7.13 -17.17
C GLU A 16 -4.90 -6.56 -15.99
N LEU A 17 -5.38 -6.70 -14.75
CA LEU A 17 -4.60 -6.34 -13.56
C LEU A 17 -3.31 -7.17 -13.42
N VAL A 18 -3.38 -8.47 -13.70
CA VAL A 18 -2.19 -9.34 -13.72
C VAL A 18 -1.21 -8.89 -14.82
N LYS A 19 -1.72 -8.50 -15.99
CA LYS A 19 -0.91 -7.97 -17.08
C LYS A 19 -0.22 -6.68 -16.68
N ILE A 20 -0.92 -5.70 -16.09
CA ILE A 20 -0.35 -4.45 -15.57
C ILE A 20 0.76 -4.73 -14.55
N SER A 21 0.54 -5.68 -13.64
CA SER A 21 1.58 -6.08 -12.68
C SER A 21 2.85 -6.61 -13.39
N GLY A 22 2.69 -7.39 -14.44
CA GLY A 22 3.81 -7.87 -15.26
C GLY A 22 4.55 -6.74 -15.99
N LEU A 23 3.80 -5.81 -16.58
CA LEU A 23 4.33 -4.64 -17.29
C LEU A 23 5.10 -3.69 -16.37
N SER A 24 4.56 -3.39 -15.18
CA SER A 24 5.15 -2.45 -14.21
C SER A 24 6.45 -2.96 -13.58
N HIS A 25 6.64 -4.27 -13.49
CA HIS A 25 7.79 -4.88 -12.84
C HIS A 25 8.84 -5.44 -13.82
N GLY A 26 8.53 -5.42 -15.12
CA GLY A 26 9.49 -5.74 -16.17
C GLY A 26 10.40 -4.56 -16.52
N THR A 27 11.49 -4.84 -17.24
CA THR A 27 12.38 -3.80 -17.76
C THR A 27 12.20 -3.72 -19.27
N ASP A 28 11.92 -2.50 -19.79
CA ASP A 28 11.61 -2.22 -21.18
C ASP A 28 10.44 -3.05 -21.75
N VAL A 29 9.43 -3.27 -20.88
CA VAL A 29 8.20 -3.99 -21.25
C VAL A 29 7.04 -3.02 -21.46
N TRP A 30 6.92 -1.95 -20.67
CA TRP A 30 5.84 -0.97 -20.76
C TRP A 30 6.20 0.25 -21.58
N LEU A 31 7.06 1.14 -21.06
CA LEU A 31 7.46 2.37 -21.74
C LEU A 31 8.35 2.06 -22.96
N GLY A 32 8.06 2.71 -24.09
CA GLY A 32 8.77 2.48 -25.32
C GLY A 32 8.47 1.12 -25.98
N ASN A 33 7.50 0.37 -25.46
CA ASN A 33 7.15 -0.96 -25.94
C ASN A 33 5.62 -1.17 -25.94
N ALA A 34 5.06 -1.88 -24.94
CA ALA A 34 3.63 -2.21 -24.90
C ALA A 34 2.74 -0.95 -24.85
N LYS A 35 3.16 0.11 -24.16
CA LYS A 35 2.43 1.38 -24.10
C LYS A 35 2.27 1.97 -25.50
N ASP A 36 3.33 2.04 -26.29
CA ASP A 36 3.31 2.62 -27.63
C ASP A 36 2.38 1.83 -28.57
N LEU A 37 2.35 0.50 -28.41
CA LEU A 37 1.51 -0.39 -29.20
C LEU A 37 0.01 -0.23 -28.91
N CYS A 38 -0.36 0.04 -27.65
CA CYS A 38 -1.76 0.10 -27.23
C CYS A 38 -2.28 1.53 -26.99
N THR A 39 -1.45 2.55 -27.19
CA THR A 39 -1.87 3.95 -27.19
C THR A 39 -2.32 4.34 -28.61
N PRO A 40 -3.45 5.07 -28.77
CA PRO A 40 -3.87 5.57 -30.07
C PRO A 40 -2.79 6.48 -30.70
N ASP A 41 -2.56 6.32 -31.98
CA ASP A 41 -1.72 7.22 -32.78
C ASP A 41 -2.42 8.57 -33.05
N GLU A 42 -1.78 9.45 -33.83
CA GLU A 42 -2.30 10.76 -34.24
C GLU A 42 -3.66 10.67 -34.97
N ASN A 43 -3.99 9.53 -35.56
CA ASN A 43 -5.25 9.25 -36.24
C ASN A 43 -6.25 8.51 -35.37
N GLY A 44 -5.93 8.24 -34.10
CA GLY A 44 -6.76 7.49 -33.16
C GLY A 44 -6.71 5.97 -33.35
N VAL A 45 -5.75 5.45 -34.11
CA VAL A 45 -5.61 4.00 -34.40
C VAL A 45 -4.73 3.35 -33.34
N ILE A 46 -5.23 2.28 -32.73
CA ILE A 46 -4.48 1.42 -31.80
C ILE A 46 -3.88 0.26 -32.60
N GLN A 47 -2.58 0.12 -32.58
CA GLN A 47 -1.86 -0.93 -33.31
C GLN A 47 -2.14 -2.32 -32.74
N VAL A 48 -2.13 -2.45 -31.39
CA VAL A 48 -2.37 -3.70 -30.68
C VAL A 48 -3.25 -3.43 -29.46
N PRO A 49 -4.42 -4.09 -29.32
CA PRO A 49 -5.23 -3.94 -28.11
C PRO A 49 -4.44 -4.30 -26.85
N PHE A 50 -4.64 -3.56 -25.76
CA PHE A 50 -3.94 -3.77 -24.49
C PHE A 50 -3.92 -5.24 -24.03
N LYS A 51 -5.06 -5.93 -24.15
CA LYS A 51 -5.19 -7.35 -23.79
C LYS A 51 -4.28 -8.29 -24.57
N GLU A 52 -3.83 -7.88 -25.77
CA GLU A 52 -2.99 -8.70 -26.66
C GLU A 52 -1.50 -8.38 -26.53
N THR A 53 -1.13 -7.26 -25.88
CA THR A 53 0.27 -6.90 -25.65
C THR A 53 0.99 -7.94 -24.78
N ILE A 54 2.32 -7.99 -24.87
CA ILE A 54 3.16 -8.88 -24.06
C ILE A 54 3.32 -8.28 -22.67
N GLY A 55 2.71 -8.86 -21.63
CA GLY A 55 2.81 -8.39 -20.25
C GLY A 55 3.72 -9.26 -19.36
N CYS A 56 3.73 -10.57 -19.59
CA CYS A 56 4.50 -11.54 -18.81
C CYS A 56 5.24 -12.50 -19.74
N ARG A 57 6.30 -13.15 -19.23
CA ARG A 57 7.06 -14.13 -20.03
C ARG A 57 6.19 -15.26 -20.57
N ASP A 58 5.21 -15.68 -19.80
CA ASP A 58 4.29 -16.75 -20.18
C ASP A 58 3.43 -16.37 -21.40
N ASP A 59 3.12 -15.08 -21.59
CA ASP A 59 2.37 -14.60 -22.76
C ASP A 59 3.16 -14.88 -24.05
N ILE A 60 4.50 -14.77 -24.03
CA ILE A 60 5.35 -15.07 -25.17
C ILE A 60 5.23 -16.55 -25.54
N MET A 61 5.42 -17.44 -24.57
CA MET A 61 5.38 -18.86 -24.83
C MET A 61 4.01 -19.31 -25.34
N VAL A 62 2.94 -18.84 -24.72
CA VAL A 62 1.56 -19.21 -25.07
C VAL A 62 1.22 -18.68 -26.48
N TYR A 63 1.55 -17.43 -26.77
CA TYR A 63 1.30 -16.84 -28.07
C TYR A 63 1.99 -17.62 -29.20
N LEU A 64 3.27 -17.94 -29.02
CA LEU A 64 4.04 -18.71 -30.01
C LEU A 64 3.46 -20.13 -30.22
N MET A 65 3.03 -20.78 -29.15
CA MET A 65 2.41 -22.10 -29.24
C MET A 65 1.07 -22.06 -30.01
N TYR A 66 0.23 -21.05 -29.77
CA TYR A 66 -1.01 -20.87 -30.53
C TYR A 66 -0.80 -20.60 -32.02
N HIS A 67 0.37 -20.06 -32.38
CA HIS A 67 0.76 -19.87 -33.79
C HIS A 67 1.58 -21.04 -34.37
N GLY A 68 1.55 -22.22 -33.71
CA GLY A 68 2.13 -23.46 -34.24
C GLY A 68 3.61 -23.65 -33.95
N VAL A 69 4.26 -22.77 -33.18
CA VAL A 69 5.65 -23.01 -32.75
C VAL A 69 5.68 -24.15 -31.77
N LYS A 70 6.58 -25.15 -32.01
CA LYS A 70 6.71 -26.31 -31.11
C LYS A 70 7.01 -25.86 -29.67
N PRO A 71 6.41 -26.50 -28.62
CA PRO A 71 6.51 -26.07 -27.23
C PRO A 71 7.94 -25.85 -26.75
N LEU A 72 8.87 -26.73 -27.08
CA LEU A 72 10.28 -26.58 -26.67
C LEU A 72 10.96 -25.36 -27.34
N LYS A 73 10.63 -25.06 -28.60
CA LYS A 73 11.14 -23.85 -29.28
C LYS A 73 10.52 -22.60 -28.67
N ALA A 74 9.20 -22.59 -28.43
CA ALA A 74 8.51 -21.49 -27.80
C ALA A 74 9.08 -21.18 -26.40
N PHE A 75 9.34 -22.21 -25.60
CA PHE A 75 10.00 -22.08 -24.30
C PHE A 75 11.40 -21.48 -24.43
N LYS A 76 12.23 -21.94 -25.38
CA LYS A 76 13.58 -21.38 -25.59
C LYS A 76 13.54 -19.91 -25.98
N ILE A 77 12.64 -19.52 -26.87
CA ILE A 77 12.44 -18.11 -27.27
C ILE A 77 12.02 -17.28 -26.06
N MET A 78 11.03 -17.73 -25.30
CA MET A 78 10.58 -17.05 -24.08
C MET A 78 11.72 -16.88 -23.07
N GLU A 79 12.50 -17.92 -22.80
CA GLU A 79 13.65 -17.87 -21.89
C GLU A 79 14.75 -16.93 -22.39
N PHE A 80 14.94 -16.83 -23.70
CA PHE A 80 15.88 -15.91 -24.31
C PHE A 80 15.45 -14.45 -24.13
N VAL A 81 14.19 -14.15 -24.44
CA VAL A 81 13.59 -12.82 -24.32
C VAL A 81 13.56 -12.35 -22.86
N ARG A 82 13.04 -13.16 -21.94
CA ARG A 82 12.91 -12.76 -20.53
C ARG A 82 14.24 -12.40 -19.85
N LYS A 83 15.36 -12.88 -20.35
CA LYS A 83 16.73 -12.61 -19.87
C LYS A 83 17.38 -11.41 -20.55
N GLY A 84 16.67 -10.76 -21.46
CA GLY A 84 17.17 -9.61 -22.23
C GLY A 84 18.32 -9.99 -23.16
N LYS A 85 18.31 -11.20 -23.71
CA LYS A 85 19.39 -11.70 -24.57
C LYS A 85 19.28 -11.21 -26.02
N ALA A 86 18.09 -10.76 -26.45
CA ALA A 86 17.89 -10.30 -27.82
C ALA A 86 18.85 -9.15 -28.20
N SER A 87 19.12 -8.24 -27.29
CA SER A 87 20.09 -7.15 -27.50
C SER A 87 21.54 -7.53 -27.24
N LYS A 88 21.80 -8.61 -26.47
CA LYS A 88 23.15 -9.03 -26.06
C LYS A 88 23.76 -10.07 -26.98
N GLU A 89 22.93 -10.91 -27.58
CA GLU A 89 23.31 -12.05 -28.42
C GLU A 89 22.57 -11.94 -29.77
N PRO A 90 22.91 -10.95 -30.65
CA PRO A 90 22.15 -10.66 -31.86
C PRO A 90 22.12 -11.79 -32.87
N GLU A 91 23.21 -12.56 -33.02
CA GLU A 91 23.27 -13.72 -33.96
C GLU A 91 22.29 -14.82 -33.53
N ALA A 92 22.30 -15.20 -32.24
CA ALA A 92 21.34 -16.16 -31.69
C ALA A 92 19.89 -15.64 -31.75
N TRP A 93 19.69 -14.32 -31.62
CA TRP A 93 18.39 -13.70 -31.80
C TRP A 93 17.85 -13.88 -33.22
N GLN A 94 18.66 -13.77 -34.24
CA GLN A 94 18.23 -13.94 -35.64
C GLN A 94 17.68 -15.36 -35.90
N GLU A 95 18.21 -16.40 -35.24
CA GLU A 95 17.67 -17.76 -35.37
C GLU A 95 16.25 -17.84 -34.77
N HIS A 96 16.02 -17.14 -33.64
CA HIS A 96 14.70 -17.04 -33.04
C HIS A 96 13.73 -16.24 -33.91
N VAL A 97 14.18 -15.12 -34.48
CA VAL A 97 13.40 -14.31 -35.45
C VAL A 97 12.97 -15.16 -36.62
N LYS A 98 13.90 -15.90 -37.26
CA LYS A 98 13.58 -16.79 -38.38
C LYS A 98 12.48 -17.81 -37.97
N THR A 99 12.60 -18.43 -36.80
CA THR A 99 11.58 -19.38 -36.29
C THR A 99 10.21 -18.71 -36.16
N MET A 100 10.16 -17.46 -35.68
CA MET A 100 8.92 -16.71 -35.52
C MET A 100 8.32 -16.30 -36.87
N GLN A 101 9.16 -15.86 -37.81
CA GLN A 101 8.74 -15.50 -39.17
C GLN A 101 8.19 -16.71 -39.95
N GLU A 102 8.84 -17.89 -39.85
CA GLU A 102 8.35 -19.14 -40.43
C GLU A 102 6.96 -19.55 -39.86
N ALA A 103 6.61 -19.12 -38.62
CA ALA A 103 5.32 -19.32 -37.99
C ALA A 103 4.33 -18.14 -38.23
N ASN A 104 4.65 -17.21 -39.12
CA ASN A 104 3.86 -16.01 -39.44
C ASN A 104 3.56 -15.15 -38.19
N ILE A 105 4.49 -15.06 -37.23
CA ILE A 105 4.37 -14.14 -36.10
C ILE A 105 4.49 -12.71 -36.57
N PRO A 106 3.59 -11.80 -36.18
CA PRO A 106 3.59 -10.41 -36.60
C PRO A 106 4.86 -9.66 -36.18
N ASP A 107 5.31 -8.72 -37.00
CA ASP A 107 6.51 -7.91 -36.75
C ASP A 107 6.43 -7.12 -35.43
N TRP A 108 5.25 -6.61 -35.06
CA TRP A 108 5.09 -5.92 -33.80
C TRP A 108 5.45 -6.80 -32.59
N PHE A 109 5.11 -8.10 -32.66
CA PHE A 109 5.41 -9.05 -31.59
C PHE A 109 6.92 -9.32 -31.50
N ILE A 110 7.55 -9.57 -32.63
CA ILE A 110 9.00 -9.78 -32.74
C ILE A 110 9.74 -8.54 -32.25
N GLY A 111 9.30 -7.36 -32.69
CA GLY A 111 9.85 -6.07 -32.28
C GLY A 111 9.69 -5.79 -30.79
N SER A 112 8.54 -6.13 -30.23
CA SER A 112 8.30 -6.05 -28.78
C SER A 112 9.24 -6.97 -27.99
N CYS A 113 9.37 -8.23 -28.39
CA CYS A 113 10.31 -9.19 -27.79
C CYS A 113 11.76 -8.71 -27.82
N ALA A 114 12.18 -8.04 -28.90
CA ALA A 114 13.56 -7.54 -29.08
C ALA A 114 13.92 -6.43 -28.06
N LYS A 115 12.94 -5.62 -27.65
CA LYS A 115 13.12 -4.50 -26.72
C LYS A 115 13.26 -4.96 -25.25
N ILE A 116 12.64 -6.08 -24.90
CA ILE A 116 12.53 -6.57 -23.52
C ILE A 116 13.88 -6.94 -22.93
N LYS A 117 14.19 -6.40 -21.74
CA LYS A 117 15.40 -6.74 -20.98
C LYS A 117 15.17 -7.66 -19.81
N TYR A 118 13.98 -7.59 -19.21
CA TYR A 118 13.60 -8.48 -18.11
C TYR A 118 12.08 -8.61 -18.01
N MET A 119 11.59 -9.84 -17.78
CA MET A 119 10.16 -10.11 -17.62
C MET A 119 9.84 -10.93 -16.39
N PHE A 120 8.71 -10.58 -15.80
CA PHE A 120 8.12 -11.30 -14.68
C PHE A 120 7.34 -12.54 -15.12
N PRO A 121 7.32 -13.62 -14.30
CA PRO A 121 6.45 -14.76 -14.53
C PRO A 121 4.99 -14.41 -14.19
N LYS A 122 4.06 -14.90 -15.00
CA LYS A 122 2.61 -14.65 -14.83
C LYS A 122 2.08 -15.15 -13.49
N ALA A 123 2.52 -16.33 -13.05
CA ALA A 123 2.13 -16.90 -11.77
C ALA A 123 2.52 -16.01 -10.58
N HIS A 124 3.71 -15.40 -10.65
CA HIS A 124 4.17 -14.47 -9.62
C HIS A 124 3.33 -13.18 -9.62
N ALA A 125 3.11 -12.58 -10.79
CA ALA A 125 2.25 -11.42 -10.95
C ALA A 125 0.82 -11.70 -10.42
N ALA A 126 0.24 -12.84 -10.77
CA ALA A 126 -1.08 -13.26 -10.30
C ALA A 126 -1.16 -13.38 -8.77
N ALA A 127 -0.15 -13.97 -8.11
CA ALA A 127 -0.13 -14.12 -6.66
C ALA A 127 -0.15 -12.75 -5.95
N TYR A 128 0.65 -11.80 -6.43
CA TYR A 128 0.65 -10.44 -5.89
C TYR A 128 -0.67 -9.70 -6.14
N VAL A 129 -1.23 -9.83 -7.35
CA VAL A 129 -2.50 -9.18 -7.70
C VAL A 129 -3.66 -9.77 -6.88
N ILE A 130 -3.69 -11.09 -6.62
CA ILE A 130 -4.67 -11.69 -5.72
C ILE A 130 -4.63 -11.04 -4.33
N SER A 131 -3.42 -10.88 -3.77
CA SER A 131 -3.25 -10.25 -2.46
C SER A 131 -3.68 -8.79 -2.47
N ALA A 132 -3.25 -8.02 -3.48
CA ALA A 132 -3.63 -6.62 -3.65
C ALA A 132 -5.16 -6.46 -3.83
N PHE A 133 -5.78 -7.31 -4.64
CA PHE A 133 -7.22 -7.30 -4.87
C PHE A 133 -8.03 -7.61 -3.61
N ARG A 134 -7.57 -8.56 -2.80
CA ARG A 134 -8.19 -8.87 -1.49
C ARG A 134 -8.13 -7.67 -0.56
N ILE A 135 -6.98 -7.00 -0.46
CA ILE A 135 -6.83 -5.80 0.38
C ILE A 135 -7.73 -4.67 -0.15
N ALA A 136 -7.79 -4.47 -1.46
CA ALA A 136 -8.67 -3.48 -2.07
C ALA A 136 -10.16 -3.78 -1.81
N TRP A 137 -10.55 -5.06 -1.80
CA TRP A 137 -11.90 -5.47 -1.45
C TRP A 137 -12.26 -5.03 -0.02
N TYR A 138 -11.38 -5.26 0.96
CA TYR A 138 -11.59 -4.78 2.34
C TYR A 138 -11.69 -3.26 2.40
N LYS A 139 -10.84 -2.54 1.65
CA LYS A 139 -10.89 -1.08 1.60
C LYS A 139 -12.22 -0.54 1.09
N VAL A 140 -12.87 -1.24 0.16
CA VAL A 140 -14.16 -0.85 -0.43
C VAL A 140 -15.34 -1.26 0.46
N HIS A 141 -15.36 -2.50 0.95
CA HIS A 141 -16.52 -3.09 1.61
C HIS A 141 -16.47 -3.04 3.13
N MET A 142 -15.27 -2.95 3.72
CA MET A 142 -15.03 -2.94 5.16
C MET A 142 -13.94 -1.91 5.52
N PRO A 143 -14.12 -0.62 5.14
CA PRO A 143 -13.06 0.39 5.21
C PRO A 143 -12.49 0.60 6.61
N VAL A 144 -13.33 0.55 7.65
CA VAL A 144 -12.87 0.72 9.04
C VAL A 144 -11.79 -0.29 9.42
N TYR A 145 -11.96 -1.56 9.05
CA TYR A 145 -10.99 -2.62 9.33
C TYR A 145 -9.73 -2.49 8.48
N PHE A 146 -9.88 -2.02 7.22
CA PHE A 146 -8.73 -1.73 6.36
C PHE A 146 -7.85 -0.65 6.99
N TYR A 147 -8.42 0.48 7.42
CA TYR A 147 -7.65 1.57 8.01
C TYR A 147 -7.07 1.18 9.37
N ALA A 148 -7.82 0.52 10.24
CA ALA A 148 -7.30 0.04 11.52
C ALA A 148 -6.10 -0.91 11.33
N SER A 149 -6.19 -1.84 10.39
CA SER A 149 -5.09 -2.75 10.04
C SER A 149 -3.88 -2.02 9.44
N TRP A 150 -4.12 -1.04 8.57
CA TRP A 150 -3.06 -0.24 7.95
C TRP A 150 -2.28 0.54 9.02
N TYR A 151 -2.97 1.25 9.91
CA TYR A 151 -2.34 1.99 11.01
C TYR A 151 -1.60 1.08 11.97
N SER A 152 -2.13 -0.09 12.27
CA SER A 152 -1.49 -1.06 13.19
C SER A 152 -0.22 -1.70 12.61
N SER A 153 -0.08 -1.76 11.27
CA SER A 153 0.98 -2.55 10.64
C SER A 153 1.97 -1.75 9.78
N LYS A 154 1.60 -0.56 9.33
CA LYS A 154 2.37 0.22 8.34
C LYS A 154 2.75 1.61 8.81
N ALA A 155 1.92 2.26 9.63
CA ALA A 155 2.22 3.60 10.11
C ALA A 155 3.43 3.59 11.06
N THR A 156 4.41 4.44 10.79
CA THR A 156 5.61 4.58 11.62
C THR A 156 5.55 5.84 12.47
N ASP A 157 5.06 6.92 11.90
CA ASP A 157 4.90 8.21 12.56
C ASP A 157 3.44 8.65 12.43
N VAL A 158 2.78 8.87 13.55
CA VAL A 158 1.36 9.21 13.60
C VAL A 158 1.18 10.53 14.32
N ASP A 159 0.43 11.44 13.72
CA ASP A 159 -0.02 12.69 14.34
C ASP A 159 -1.44 12.50 14.87
N VAL A 160 -1.56 11.74 15.97
CA VAL A 160 -2.85 11.38 16.55
C VAL A 160 -3.66 12.61 16.99
N GLU A 161 -3.00 13.67 17.46
CA GLU A 161 -3.66 14.89 17.93
C GLU A 161 -4.41 15.63 16.83
N ASN A 162 -3.86 15.67 15.61
CA ASN A 162 -4.56 16.24 14.46
C ASN A 162 -5.59 15.26 13.88
N MET A 163 -5.34 13.96 13.95
CA MET A 163 -6.27 12.95 13.44
C MET A 163 -7.61 12.93 14.20
N ILE A 164 -7.59 13.01 15.53
CA ILE A 164 -8.80 13.02 16.36
C ILE A 164 -9.64 14.31 16.18
N LYS A 165 -9.02 15.41 15.76
CA LYS A 165 -9.72 16.67 15.44
C LYS A 165 -10.45 16.61 14.11
N GLY A 166 -10.17 15.60 13.27
CA GLY A 166 -10.87 15.32 12.03
C GLY A 166 -10.33 16.03 10.80
N TYR A 167 -11.08 15.94 9.70
CA TYR A 167 -10.67 16.27 8.34
C TYR A 167 -9.94 17.61 8.18
N SER A 168 -10.50 18.70 8.72
CA SER A 168 -9.92 20.03 8.55
C SER A 168 -8.55 20.16 9.23
N SER A 169 -8.38 19.58 10.42
CA SER A 169 -7.11 19.61 11.15
C SER A 169 -6.05 18.75 10.46
N ILE A 170 -6.43 17.55 9.97
CA ILE A 170 -5.57 16.67 9.19
C ILE A 170 -5.07 17.39 7.94
N LYS A 171 -6.00 18.03 7.20
CA LYS A 171 -5.68 18.75 5.96
C LYS A 171 -4.72 19.90 6.22
N ALA A 172 -5.00 20.76 7.21
CA ALA A 172 -4.16 21.89 7.55
C ALA A 172 -2.74 21.46 7.97
N ARG A 173 -2.63 20.38 8.77
CA ARG A 173 -1.32 19.84 9.17
C ARG A 173 -0.54 19.26 7.99
N LEU A 174 -1.22 18.60 7.07
CA LEU A 174 -0.60 18.06 5.86
C LEU A 174 -0.07 19.18 4.96
N GLU A 175 -0.85 20.25 4.79
CA GLU A 175 -0.45 21.44 4.03
C GLU A 175 0.77 22.12 4.67
N ASP A 176 0.78 22.32 6.00
CA ASP A 176 1.93 22.86 6.74
C ASP A 176 3.23 22.04 6.50
N ILE A 177 3.16 20.70 6.55
CA ILE A 177 4.32 19.86 6.27
C ILE A 177 4.76 19.99 4.80
N GLN A 178 3.82 20.04 3.86
CA GLN A 178 4.13 20.17 2.43
C GLN A 178 4.78 21.51 2.09
N GLU A 179 4.33 22.62 2.73
CA GLU A 179 4.90 23.95 2.54
C GLU A 179 6.37 24.03 2.99
N LYS A 180 6.77 23.26 4.00
CA LYS A 180 8.17 23.15 4.45
C LYS A 180 9.09 22.53 3.39
N GLY A 181 8.55 21.73 2.48
CA GLY A 181 9.32 21.08 1.41
C GLY A 181 10.55 20.32 1.94
N PHE A 182 11.76 20.74 1.52
CA PHE A 182 13.01 20.10 1.95
C PHE A 182 13.40 20.38 3.41
N GLU A 183 12.77 21.34 4.08
CA GLU A 183 13.01 21.66 5.50
C GLU A 183 12.22 20.75 6.44
N ALA A 184 11.26 19.99 5.92
CA ALA A 184 10.50 19.03 6.71
C ALA A 184 11.41 17.92 7.25
N THR A 185 11.30 17.64 8.54
CA THR A 185 12.05 16.57 9.20
C THR A 185 11.62 15.19 8.72
N ASN A 186 12.44 14.17 8.94
CA ASN A 186 12.09 12.78 8.62
C ASN A 186 10.78 12.33 9.33
N LYS A 187 10.59 12.77 10.58
CA LYS A 187 9.36 12.51 11.33
C LYS A 187 8.14 13.18 10.68
N GLU A 188 8.26 14.45 10.27
CA GLU A 188 7.16 15.15 9.59
C GLU A 188 6.84 14.49 8.24
N ASN A 189 7.84 14.04 7.49
CA ASN A 189 7.62 13.29 6.26
C ASN A 189 6.88 11.96 6.53
N GLY A 190 7.23 11.24 7.59
CA GLY A 190 6.50 10.04 8.02
C GLY A 190 5.06 10.37 8.46
N GLN A 191 4.87 11.47 9.19
CA GLN A 191 3.54 11.98 9.53
C GLN A 191 2.71 12.34 8.30
N ALA A 192 3.32 12.97 7.28
CA ALA A 192 2.61 13.31 6.05
C ALA A 192 2.05 12.08 5.33
N GLU A 193 2.80 10.97 5.30
CA GLU A 193 2.30 9.71 4.72
C GLU A 193 1.12 9.15 5.52
N SER A 194 1.19 9.17 6.85
CA SER A 194 0.07 8.75 7.72
C SER A 194 -1.15 9.67 7.57
N LEU A 195 -0.92 10.99 7.51
CA LEU A 195 -2.00 11.97 7.37
C LEU A 195 -2.71 11.91 6.01
N LYS A 196 -2.03 11.57 4.91
CA LYS A 196 -2.69 11.32 3.61
C LYS A 196 -3.72 10.19 3.71
N VAL A 197 -3.36 9.11 4.41
CA VAL A 197 -4.28 8.00 4.64
C VAL A 197 -5.41 8.38 5.59
N ALA A 198 -5.14 9.19 6.63
CA ALA A 198 -6.16 9.73 7.52
C ALA A 198 -7.15 10.64 6.79
N LEU A 199 -6.65 11.48 5.89
CA LEU A 199 -7.48 12.37 5.08
C LEU A 199 -8.45 11.56 4.20
N GLU A 200 -7.95 10.52 3.55
CA GLU A 200 -8.80 9.62 2.77
C GLU A 200 -9.83 8.90 3.66
N ALA A 201 -9.41 8.37 4.81
CA ALA A 201 -10.29 7.68 5.75
C ALA A 201 -11.42 8.60 6.23
N THR A 202 -11.10 9.82 6.62
CA THR A 202 -12.10 10.81 7.09
C THR A 202 -13.02 11.27 5.96
N ALA A 203 -12.53 11.42 4.73
CA ALA A 203 -13.36 11.70 3.57
C ALA A 203 -14.36 10.57 3.26
N ARG A 204 -14.05 9.33 3.66
CA ARG A 204 -14.95 8.16 3.57
C ARG A 204 -15.86 8.01 4.81
N GLY A 205 -15.85 8.96 5.74
CA GLY A 205 -16.69 8.96 6.93
C GLY A 205 -16.13 8.18 8.12
N ILE A 206 -14.87 7.74 8.07
CA ILE A 206 -14.21 7.12 9.22
C ILE A 206 -13.78 8.21 10.20
N LYS A 207 -14.03 8.00 11.49
CA LYS A 207 -13.64 8.89 12.58
C LYS A 207 -12.54 8.26 13.43
N PHE A 208 -11.50 9.03 13.69
CA PHE A 208 -10.52 8.71 14.71
C PHE A 208 -11.00 9.28 16.04
N LEU A 209 -11.20 8.40 17.01
CA LEU A 209 -11.67 8.77 18.34
C LEU A 209 -10.49 9.24 19.21
N PRO A 210 -10.75 10.01 20.27
CA PRO A 210 -9.77 10.22 21.33
C PRO A 210 -9.29 8.87 21.89
N ILE A 211 -8.03 8.84 22.35
CA ILE A 211 -7.51 7.67 23.07
C ILE A 211 -8.31 7.51 24.35
N ASP A 212 -8.82 6.33 24.61
CA ASP A 212 -9.64 6.02 25.74
C ASP A 212 -8.92 5.04 26.68
N LEU A 213 -8.93 5.33 27.99
CA LEU A 213 -8.20 4.57 28.99
C LEU A 213 -8.63 3.09 29.05
N TYR A 214 -9.89 2.79 28.69
CA TYR A 214 -10.49 1.46 28.81
C TYR A 214 -10.78 0.79 27.46
N GLN A 215 -10.83 1.53 26.35
CA GLN A 215 -11.15 1.01 25.02
C GLN A 215 -9.92 0.87 24.13
N SER A 216 -8.98 1.82 24.23
CA SER A 216 -7.76 1.79 23.41
C SER A 216 -6.86 0.60 23.76
N ASP A 217 -6.25 -0.02 22.78
CA ASP A 217 -5.24 -1.07 22.96
C ASP A 217 -3.86 -0.47 23.20
N ALA A 218 -2.88 -1.30 23.54
CA ALA A 218 -1.50 -0.86 23.73
C ALA A 218 -0.84 -0.38 22.43
N THR A 219 -0.98 -1.16 21.34
CA THR A 219 -0.24 -1.00 20.09
C THR A 219 -1.10 -1.18 18.84
N VAL A 220 -2.33 -1.66 18.98
CA VAL A 220 -3.23 -1.98 17.87
C VAL A 220 -4.36 -0.96 17.80
N TRP A 221 -4.66 -0.48 16.61
CA TRP A 221 -5.82 0.37 16.33
C TRP A 221 -7.09 -0.47 16.38
N VAL A 222 -8.02 -0.12 17.26
CA VAL A 222 -9.22 -0.92 17.56
C VAL A 222 -10.45 -0.26 16.97
N THR A 223 -11.26 -1.02 16.23
CA THR A 223 -12.54 -0.54 15.71
C THR A 223 -13.59 -0.57 16.81
N LYS A 224 -14.34 0.53 17.00
CA LYS A 224 -15.48 0.59 17.89
C LYS A 224 -16.76 0.11 17.21
N ASN A 225 -16.91 0.49 15.95
CA ASN A 225 -18.02 0.14 15.07
C ASN A 225 -17.57 0.28 13.62
N ASP A 226 -18.48 0.26 12.67
CA ASP A 226 -18.19 0.30 11.23
C ASP A 226 -17.59 1.63 10.73
N THR A 227 -17.52 2.67 11.58
CA THR A 227 -17.05 4.01 11.20
C THR A 227 -16.09 4.66 12.19
N GLU A 228 -15.82 4.04 13.33
CA GLU A 228 -15.04 4.66 14.41
C GLU A 228 -13.86 3.78 14.83
N ILE A 229 -12.68 4.39 15.01
CA ILE A 229 -11.43 3.72 15.34
C ILE A 229 -10.81 4.41 16.56
N TYR A 230 -10.41 3.62 17.57
CA TYR A 230 -9.58 4.09 18.68
C TYR A 230 -8.09 3.94 18.33
N PRO A 231 -7.30 5.02 18.46
CA PRO A 231 -5.85 4.93 18.43
C PRO A 231 -5.32 4.17 19.65
N PRO A 232 -4.17 3.48 19.54
CA PRO A 232 -3.52 2.83 20.66
C PRO A 232 -2.76 3.82 21.55
N PHE A 233 -2.37 3.36 22.75
CA PHE A 233 -1.59 4.19 23.69
C PHE A 233 -0.22 4.57 23.13
N ASN A 234 0.45 3.69 22.39
CA ASN A 234 1.75 4.01 21.80
C ASN A 234 1.71 5.07 20.67
N ALA A 235 0.52 5.50 20.25
CA ALA A 235 0.34 6.66 19.39
C ALA A 235 0.57 7.99 20.13
N ILE A 236 0.56 7.98 21.49
CA ILE A 236 0.95 9.13 22.30
C ILE A 236 2.46 9.31 22.17
N GLU A 237 2.89 10.48 21.74
CA GLU A 237 4.32 10.78 21.59
C GLU A 237 5.08 10.60 22.91
N GLY A 238 6.13 9.79 22.86
CA GLY A 238 6.97 9.45 24.00
C GLY A 238 6.47 8.29 24.85
N LEU A 239 5.27 7.75 24.60
CA LEU A 239 4.74 6.58 25.30
C LEU A 239 5.12 5.30 24.52
N GLY A 240 6.14 4.60 25.01
CA GLY A 240 6.64 3.39 24.36
C GLY A 240 5.76 2.16 24.62
N ASP A 241 5.91 1.14 23.79
CA ASP A 241 5.13 -0.11 23.81
C ASP A 241 5.08 -0.79 25.16
N THR A 242 6.16 -0.78 25.92
CA THR A 242 6.23 -1.41 27.25
C THR A 242 5.28 -0.77 28.22
N VAL A 243 5.23 0.57 28.27
CA VAL A 243 4.32 1.31 29.15
C VAL A 243 2.88 1.16 28.66
N ALA A 244 2.63 1.23 27.37
CA ALA A 244 1.34 0.99 26.74
C ALA A 244 0.76 -0.38 27.14
N LYS A 245 1.54 -1.44 26.96
CA LYS A 245 1.17 -2.81 27.34
C LYS A 245 0.91 -2.95 28.84
N ASN A 246 1.68 -2.24 29.67
CA ASN A 246 1.50 -2.27 31.12
C ASN A 246 0.19 -1.58 31.54
N ILE A 247 -0.17 -0.44 30.94
CA ILE A 247 -1.46 0.22 31.18
C ILE A 247 -2.61 -0.76 30.89
N VAL A 248 -2.59 -1.40 29.72
CA VAL A 248 -3.62 -2.36 29.31
C VAL A 248 -3.68 -3.54 30.27
N ALA A 249 -2.54 -4.14 30.62
CA ALA A 249 -2.49 -5.27 31.55
C ALA A 249 -2.99 -4.91 32.97
N GLU A 250 -2.74 -3.69 33.44
CA GLU A 250 -3.18 -3.26 34.76
C GLU A 250 -4.67 -2.93 34.80
N ARG A 251 -5.25 -2.36 33.74
CA ARG A 251 -6.71 -2.12 33.70
C ARG A 251 -7.52 -3.43 33.73
N GLU A 252 -6.99 -4.53 33.17
CA GLU A 252 -7.63 -5.85 33.19
C GLU A 252 -7.70 -6.42 34.60
N LYS A 253 -6.78 -6.03 35.49
CA LYS A 253 -6.83 -6.43 36.93
C LYS A 253 -7.87 -5.65 37.74
N GLY A 254 -8.33 -4.52 37.21
CA GLY A 254 -9.36 -3.66 37.85
C GLY A 254 -9.22 -2.22 37.34
N LYS A 255 -10.34 -1.49 37.41
CA LYS A 255 -10.37 -0.07 37.03
C LYS A 255 -9.35 0.73 37.83
N PHE A 256 -8.82 1.76 37.21
CA PHE A 256 -7.99 2.75 37.91
C PHE A 256 -8.87 3.64 38.78
N LEU A 257 -8.41 3.89 40.03
CA LEU A 257 -9.14 4.66 41.00
C LEU A 257 -8.84 6.16 40.95
N SER A 258 -7.66 6.52 40.45
CA SER A 258 -7.19 7.90 40.33
C SER A 258 -6.10 8.02 39.30
N ILE A 259 -5.70 9.25 38.97
CA ILE A 259 -4.55 9.54 38.10
C ILE A 259 -3.26 9.02 38.74
N GLU A 260 -3.09 9.15 40.04
CA GLU A 260 -1.96 8.56 40.78
C GLU A 260 -1.92 7.03 40.65
N ASP A 261 -3.07 6.37 40.60
CA ASP A 261 -3.17 4.92 40.42
C ASP A 261 -2.76 4.51 38.96
N VAL A 262 -3.17 5.30 37.96
CA VAL A 262 -2.68 5.12 36.56
C VAL A 262 -1.17 5.26 36.53
N GLN A 263 -0.63 6.29 37.17
CA GLN A 263 0.81 6.53 37.21
C GLN A 263 1.59 5.37 37.83
N LYS A 264 1.16 4.91 39.01
CA LYS A 264 1.83 3.87 39.77
C LYS A 264 1.71 2.50 39.10
N ARG A 265 0.50 2.05 38.83
CA ARG A 265 0.24 0.73 38.25
C ARG A 265 0.70 0.69 36.78
N GLY A 266 0.37 1.72 35.99
CA GLY A 266 0.76 1.85 34.57
C GLY A 266 2.26 2.08 34.39
N LYS A 267 2.99 2.45 35.43
CA LYS A 267 4.41 2.88 35.37
C LYS A 267 4.62 4.03 34.41
N VAL A 268 3.69 4.98 34.39
CA VAL A 268 3.68 6.12 33.49
C VAL A 268 4.49 7.25 34.14
N SER A 269 5.39 7.89 33.38
CA SER A 269 6.14 9.03 33.87
C SER A 269 5.23 10.26 34.07
N GLN A 270 5.67 11.21 34.95
CA GLN A 270 4.87 12.41 35.19
C GLN A 270 4.60 13.20 33.89
N THR A 271 5.61 13.36 33.05
CA THR A 271 5.46 14.05 31.75
C THR A 271 4.38 13.41 30.86
N LEU A 272 4.29 12.09 30.87
CA LEU A 272 3.25 11.37 30.10
C LEU A 272 1.87 11.48 30.77
N ILE A 273 1.80 11.51 32.10
CA ILE A 273 0.54 11.79 32.83
C ILE A 273 0.02 13.18 32.46
N ASP A 274 0.90 14.19 32.44
CA ASP A 274 0.52 15.56 32.07
C ASP A 274 0.00 15.62 30.64
N LYS A 275 0.69 14.95 29.71
CA LYS A 275 0.24 14.84 28.32
C LYS A 275 -1.10 14.09 28.19
N MET A 276 -1.28 13.01 28.92
CA MET A 276 -2.56 12.27 28.95
C MET A 276 -3.70 13.12 29.52
N LYS A 277 -3.42 14.01 30.51
CA LYS A 277 -4.40 14.99 31.01
C LYS A 277 -4.77 16.01 29.93
N GLU A 278 -3.78 16.58 29.24
CA GLU A 278 -4.00 17.53 28.15
C GLU A 278 -4.83 16.94 27.00
N MET A 279 -4.64 15.64 26.72
CA MET A 279 -5.41 14.91 25.71
C MET A 279 -6.80 14.45 26.22
N GLY A 280 -7.18 14.72 27.46
CA GLY A 280 -8.47 14.33 28.04
C GLY A 280 -8.59 12.83 28.40
N ILE A 281 -7.52 12.04 28.29
CA ILE A 281 -7.54 10.58 28.48
C ILE A 281 -7.87 10.19 29.93
N LEU A 282 -7.55 11.07 30.88
CA LEU A 282 -7.71 10.86 32.32
C LEU A 282 -8.93 11.60 32.92
N GLU A 283 -9.81 12.14 32.05
CA GLU A 283 -11.02 12.83 32.51
C GLU A 283 -11.90 11.92 33.34
N GLY A 284 -12.46 12.49 34.45
CA GLY A 284 -13.32 11.78 35.36
C GLY A 284 -12.58 10.99 36.47
N LEU A 285 -11.25 10.92 36.41
CA LEU A 285 -10.46 10.35 37.51
C LEU A 285 -10.04 11.45 38.51
N PRO A 286 -10.15 11.23 39.83
CA PRO A 286 -9.58 12.13 40.82
C PRO A 286 -8.05 12.07 40.79
N ASP A 287 -7.38 13.13 41.23
CA ASP A 287 -5.91 13.20 41.21
C ASP A 287 -5.25 12.11 42.08
N SER A 288 -5.79 11.83 43.25
CA SER A 288 -5.23 10.84 44.17
C SER A 288 -6.30 9.91 44.77
N ASN A 289 -5.84 8.79 45.34
CA ASN A 289 -6.69 7.83 46.07
C ASN A 289 -7.08 8.32 47.49
N GLN A 290 -6.59 9.49 47.92
CA GLN A 290 -6.95 10.03 49.22
C GLN A 290 -8.38 10.61 49.18
N LEU A 291 -9.26 10.03 49.96
CA LEU A 291 -10.53 10.64 50.25
C LEU A 291 -10.25 11.95 51.00
N THR A 292 -10.43 13.08 50.34
CA THR A 292 -10.50 14.38 51.00
C THR A 292 -11.80 14.39 51.80
N LEU A 293 -11.70 14.36 53.11
CA LEU A 293 -12.83 14.38 54.05
C LEU A 293 -13.45 15.78 54.19
N PHE A 294 -13.20 16.71 53.22
CA PHE A 294 -13.79 18.05 53.23
C PHE A 294 -14.04 18.54 51.78
#